data_799bf8c75301e8e05ace725784f898e2
#
_entry.id   799bf8c75301e8e05ace725784f898e2
#
_cell.length_a   1.000
_cell.length_b   1.000
_cell.length_c   1.000
_cell.angle_alpha   90.00
_cell.angle_beta   90.00
_cell.angle_gamma   90.00
#
_symmetry.space_group_name_H-M   'P 1'
#
loop_
_entity.id
_entity.type
_entity.pdbx_description
1 polymer ?
#
loop_
_entity_poly.entity_id
_entity_poly.type
_entity_poly.pdbx_seq_one_letter_code
_entity_poly.pdbx_strand_id
1 'polypeptide(L)'
;MSENTPSKILIRTPNWLGDLVIASGFVKAILDYYPESNVDLIVKSGFENLPMPQRGKIIVFDAGKNTAGTFGRELSSKNYSHFFVLPPSFSSAWMAFQSRIPQRIGYAGEFRSLLLSKAKKHEVKPRSVHILKEYLNLL
;
A
#
# COMPACT_ATOMS: atom_id res chain seq x y z
N MET A 1 15.68 -18.18 8.08
CA MET A 1 14.70 -17.19 7.66
C MET A 1 13.52 -17.18 8.63
N SER A 2 13.11 -16.02 9.06
CA SER A 2 11.96 -15.92 9.97
C SER A 2 10.67 -16.33 9.22
N GLU A 3 9.78 -17.08 9.87
CA GLU A 3 8.49 -17.45 9.30
C GLU A 3 7.64 -16.22 8.98
N ASN A 4 7.88 -15.10 9.68
CA ASN A 4 7.14 -13.86 9.51
C ASN A 4 7.77 -12.91 8.48
N THR A 5 8.86 -13.30 7.83
CA THR A 5 9.47 -12.47 6.80
C THR A 5 8.61 -12.51 5.54
N PRO A 6 8.06 -11.37 5.10
CA PRO A 6 7.25 -11.37 3.90
C PRO A 6 8.09 -11.70 2.67
N SER A 7 7.57 -12.54 1.80
CA SER A 7 8.26 -12.92 0.56
C SER A 7 7.84 -12.04 -0.61
N LYS A 8 6.59 -11.59 -0.61
CA LYS A 8 6.05 -10.78 -1.70
C LYS A 8 5.12 -9.72 -1.14
N ILE A 9 5.54 -8.47 -1.26
CA ILE A 9 4.86 -7.32 -0.66
C ILE A 9 4.22 -6.48 -1.76
N LEU A 10 3.02 -5.98 -1.50
CA LEU A 10 2.32 -5.05 -2.35
C LEU A 10 2.09 -3.76 -1.58
N ILE A 11 2.34 -2.60 -2.22
CA ILE A 11 2.10 -1.30 -1.63
C ILE A 11 1.18 -0.50 -2.53
N ARG A 12 0.02 -0.08 -2.01
CA ARG A 12 -0.86 0.87 -2.70
C ARG A 12 -0.40 2.26 -2.34
N THR A 13 0.16 2.98 -3.32
CA THR A 13 0.69 4.32 -3.11
C THR A 13 -0.45 5.36 -3.11
N PRO A 14 -0.20 6.55 -2.52
CA PRO A 14 -1.21 7.62 -2.49
C PRO A 14 -1.55 8.17 -3.87
N ASN A 15 -2.72 8.82 -3.96
CA ASN A 15 -3.25 9.36 -5.22
C ASN A 15 -2.85 10.80 -5.50
N TRP A 16 -2.16 11.44 -4.59
CA TRP A 16 -1.73 12.84 -4.72
C TRP A 16 -0.23 12.91 -4.88
N LEU A 17 0.26 13.79 -5.77
CA LEU A 17 1.68 13.87 -6.08
C LEU A 17 2.54 14.15 -4.85
N GLY A 18 2.13 15.10 -4.02
CA GLY A 18 2.88 15.43 -2.81
C GLY A 18 2.98 14.25 -1.85
N ASP A 19 1.85 13.55 -1.64
CA ASP A 19 1.82 12.37 -0.77
C ASP A 19 2.63 11.22 -1.36
N LEU A 20 2.63 11.09 -2.68
CA LEU A 20 3.40 10.06 -3.37
C LEU A 20 4.90 10.28 -3.17
N VAL A 21 5.36 11.53 -3.26
CA VAL A 21 6.76 11.87 -3.03
C VAL A 21 7.16 11.49 -1.59
N ILE A 22 6.30 11.82 -0.63
CA ILE A 22 6.54 11.47 0.77
C ILE A 22 6.52 9.94 0.96
N ALA A 23 5.60 9.26 0.29
CA ALA A 23 5.50 7.80 0.37
C ALA A 23 6.73 7.10 -0.20
N SER A 24 7.51 7.77 -1.08
CA SER A 24 8.75 7.18 -1.58
C SER A 24 9.72 6.84 -0.45
N GLY A 25 9.71 7.63 0.63
CA GLY A 25 10.50 7.33 1.82
C GLY A 25 10.04 6.06 2.52
N PHE A 26 8.72 5.84 2.57
CA PHE A 26 8.18 4.61 3.12
C PHE A 26 8.58 3.40 2.26
N VAL A 27 8.46 3.53 0.94
CA VAL A 27 8.85 2.45 0.03
C VAL A 27 10.32 2.09 0.22
N LYS A 28 11.19 3.11 0.31
CA LYS A 28 12.61 2.86 0.55
C LYS A 28 12.82 2.14 1.88
N ALA A 29 12.10 2.53 2.93
CA ALA A 29 12.19 1.87 4.23
C ALA A 29 11.77 0.39 4.15
N ILE A 30 10.72 0.08 3.40
CA ILE A 30 10.29 -1.31 3.15
C ILE A 30 11.40 -2.08 2.45
N LEU A 31 11.99 -1.50 1.41
CA LEU A 31 13.06 -2.16 0.66
C LEU A 31 14.27 -2.46 1.56
N ASP A 32 14.61 -1.53 2.45
CA ASP A 32 15.73 -1.70 3.37
C ASP A 32 15.41 -2.68 4.49
N TYR A 33 14.17 -2.65 4.99
CA TYR A 33 13.74 -3.50 6.09
C TYR A 33 13.57 -4.97 5.68
N TYR A 34 13.15 -5.21 4.44
CA TYR A 34 12.95 -6.55 3.88
C TYR A 34 13.80 -6.72 2.63
N PRO A 35 15.13 -6.85 2.77
CA PRO A 35 16.04 -6.80 1.63
C PRO A 35 15.87 -7.94 0.61
N GLU A 36 15.23 -9.04 1.02
CA GLU A 36 15.05 -10.20 0.13
C GLU A 36 13.63 -10.32 -0.42
N SER A 37 12.73 -9.42 -0.04
CA SER A 37 11.34 -9.49 -0.48
C SER A 37 11.15 -8.85 -1.85
N ASN A 38 10.27 -9.42 -2.66
CA ASN A 38 9.76 -8.75 -3.85
C ASN A 38 8.77 -7.68 -3.41
N VAL A 39 8.86 -6.49 -3.97
CA VAL A 39 8.01 -5.36 -3.59
C VAL A 39 7.43 -4.74 -4.86
N ASP A 40 6.13 -4.94 -5.06
CA ASP A 40 5.39 -4.34 -6.17
C ASP A 40 4.60 -3.15 -5.68
N LEU A 41 4.47 -2.14 -6.55
CA LEU A 41 3.76 -0.90 -6.23
C LEU A 41 2.53 -0.76 -7.10
N ILE A 42 1.40 -0.37 -6.50
CA ILE A 42 0.22 0.06 -7.25
C ILE A 42 0.22 1.58 -7.27
N VAL A 43 0.26 2.16 -8.45
CA VAL A 43 0.23 3.61 -8.62
C VAL A 43 -1.01 4.03 -9.40
N LYS A 44 -1.49 5.24 -9.12
CA LYS A 44 -2.59 5.83 -9.89
C LYS A 44 -2.14 6.05 -11.33
N SER A 45 -3.05 5.82 -12.28
CA SER A 45 -2.82 6.15 -13.68
C SER A 45 -2.35 7.60 -13.83
N GLY A 46 -1.27 7.79 -14.54
CA GLY A 46 -0.60 9.08 -14.70
C GLY A 46 0.68 9.20 -13.89
N PHE A 47 0.85 8.37 -12.86
CA PHE A 47 2.04 8.41 -11.99
C PHE A 47 3.06 7.30 -12.29
N GLU A 48 2.79 6.45 -13.28
CA GLU A 48 3.61 5.27 -13.57
C GLU A 48 5.04 5.60 -14.00
N ASN A 49 5.27 6.79 -14.52
CA ASN A 49 6.60 7.21 -14.98
C ASN A 49 7.38 8.05 -13.96
N LEU A 50 6.80 8.28 -12.78
CA LEU A 50 7.50 9.02 -11.74
C LEU A 50 8.57 8.14 -11.10
N PRO A 51 9.76 8.69 -10.80
CA PRO A 51 10.81 7.89 -10.17
C PRO A 51 10.41 7.51 -8.74
N MET A 52 10.42 6.20 -8.49
CA MET A 52 10.13 5.64 -7.17
C MET A 52 11.16 4.57 -6.86
N PRO A 53 11.61 4.46 -5.59
CA PRO A 53 12.38 3.29 -5.20
C PRO A 53 11.54 2.04 -5.46
N GLN A 54 12.14 1.00 -6.03
CA GLN A 54 11.37 -0.22 -6.31
C GLN A 54 12.28 -1.45 -6.39
N ARG A 55 11.66 -2.58 -6.14
CA ARG A 55 12.27 -3.90 -6.36
C ARG A 55 11.15 -4.85 -6.74
N GLY A 56 10.57 -4.62 -7.92
CA GLY A 56 9.45 -5.38 -8.42
C GLY A 56 8.77 -4.62 -9.55
N LYS A 57 7.47 -4.81 -9.67
CA LYS A 57 6.67 -4.24 -10.75
C LYS A 57 5.94 -2.99 -10.32
N ILE A 58 5.70 -2.10 -11.27
CA ILE A 58 4.75 -0.99 -11.12
C ILE A 58 3.44 -1.44 -11.76
N ILE A 59 2.38 -1.48 -10.96
CA ILE A 59 1.04 -1.87 -11.41
C ILE A 59 0.18 -0.62 -11.43
N VAL A 60 -0.40 -0.29 -12.58
CA VAL A 60 -1.20 0.92 -12.74
C VAL A 60 -2.67 0.62 -12.42
N PHE A 61 -3.27 1.42 -11.56
CA PHE A 61 -4.70 1.38 -11.32
C PHE A 61 -5.36 2.63 -11.90
N ASP A 62 -6.30 2.41 -12.83
CA ASP A 62 -7.05 3.47 -13.48
C ASP A 62 -8.52 3.34 -13.07
N ALA A 63 -8.98 4.22 -12.18
CA ALA A 63 -10.35 4.19 -11.68
C ALA A 63 -11.39 4.48 -12.76
N GLY A 64 -10.97 5.07 -13.90
CA GLY A 64 -11.85 5.28 -15.04
C GLY A 64 -12.08 4.03 -15.88
N LYS A 65 -11.24 3.01 -15.71
CA LYS A 65 -11.29 1.76 -16.50
C LYS A 65 -11.57 0.53 -15.67
N ASN A 66 -11.43 0.62 -14.34
CA ASN A 66 -11.59 -0.54 -13.46
C ASN A 66 -12.12 -0.10 -12.11
N THR A 67 -12.78 -0.99 -11.39
CA THR A 67 -13.22 -0.71 -10.03
C THR A 67 -12.20 -1.25 -9.03
N ALA A 68 -12.19 -0.64 -7.84
CA ALA A 68 -11.30 -1.10 -6.76
C ALA A 68 -11.56 -2.58 -6.42
N GLY A 69 -12.83 -2.99 -6.39
CA GLY A 69 -13.18 -4.37 -6.07
C GLY A 69 -12.70 -5.35 -7.12
N THR A 70 -12.91 -5.07 -8.39
CA THR A 70 -12.48 -5.94 -9.49
C THR A 70 -10.96 -6.02 -9.55
N PHE A 71 -10.29 -4.88 -9.44
CA PHE A 71 -8.83 -4.82 -9.43
C PHE A 71 -8.28 -5.64 -8.25
N GLY A 72 -8.90 -5.49 -7.07
CA GLY A 72 -8.49 -6.25 -5.90
C GLY A 72 -8.62 -7.76 -6.12
N ARG A 73 -9.74 -8.20 -6.67
CA ARG A 73 -9.94 -9.63 -6.95
C ARG A 73 -8.89 -10.19 -7.91
N GLU A 74 -8.45 -9.40 -8.88
CA GLU A 74 -7.37 -9.80 -9.79
C GLU A 74 -6.04 -10.03 -9.05
N LEU A 75 -5.81 -9.29 -7.97
CA LEU A 75 -4.60 -9.45 -7.16
C LEU A 75 -4.59 -10.76 -6.37
N SER A 76 -5.74 -11.36 -6.12
CA SER A 76 -5.85 -12.53 -5.26
C SER A 76 -5.07 -13.75 -5.76
N SER A 77 -4.82 -13.83 -7.06
CA SER A 77 -4.07 -14.94 -7.66
C SER A 77 -2.56 -14.71 -7.72
N LYS A 78 -2.07 -13.59 -7.21
CA LYS A 78 -0.67 -13.20 -7.37
C LYS A 78 0.21 -13.54 -6.16
N ASN A 79 -0.37 -14.14 -5.13
CA ASN A 79 0.36 -14.69 -3.97
C ASN A 79 1.13 -13.67 -3.14
N TYR A 80 0.58 -12.46 -3.00
CA TYR A 80 1.16 -11.49 -2.06
C TYR A 80 0.93 -11.92 -0.63
N SER A 81 1.92 -11.70 0.24
CA SER A 81 1.80 -11.99 1.66
C SER A 81 1.34 -10.77 2.46
N HIS A 82 1.76 -9.58 2.03
CA HIS A 82 1.49 -8.32 2.73
C HIS A 82 1.03 -7.27 1.75
N PHE A 83 0.07 -6.46 2.16
CA PHE A 83 -0.46 -5.35 1.38
C PHE A 83 -0.51 -4.12 2.29
N PHE A 84 0.37 -3.16 2.04
CA PHE A 84 0.36 -1.88 2.73
C PHE A 84 -0.52 -0.91 1.96
N VAL A 85 -1.55 -0.36 2.62
CA VAL A 85 -2.57 0.47 2.01
C VAL A 85 -2.38 1.89 2.52
N LEU A 86 -1.68 2.73 1.76
CA LEU A 86 -1.32 4.08 2.18
C LEU A 86 -2.44 5.11 1.99
N PRO A 87 -3.27 5.05 0.91
CA PRO A 87 -4.36 6.01 0.80
C PRO A 87 -5.39 5.82 1.92
N PRO A 88 -5.96 6.92 2.44
CA PRO A 88 -6.94 6.83 3.53
C PRO A 88 -8.37 6.52 3.09
N SER A 89 -8.60 6.30 1.80
CA SER A 89 -9.94 6.12 1.25
C SER A 89 -10.52 4.75 1.57
N PHE A 90 -11.86 4.69 1.63
CA PHE A 90 -12.56 3.42 1.76
C PHE A 90 -12.28 2.50 0.55
N SER A 91 -12.24 3.07 -0.66
CA SER A 91 -12.04 2.27 -1.87
C SER A 91 -10.70 1.54 -1.88
N SER A 92 -9.64 2.14 -1.33
CA SER A 92 -8.35 1.47 -1.25
C SER A 92 -8.38 0.29 -0.26
N ALA A 93 -9.08 0.45 0.86
CA ALA A 93 -9.28 -0.64 1.81
C ALA A 93 -10.16 -1.74 1.22
N TRP A 94 -11.17 -1.38 0.44
CA TRP A 94 -12.01 -2.35 -0.26
C TRP A 94 -11.20 -3.16 -1.28
N MET A 95 -10.32 -2.49 -2.03
CA MET A 95 -9.39 -3.16 -2.93
C MET A 95 -8.56 -4.20 -2.18
N ALA A 96 -8.01 -3.82 -1.04
CA ALA A 96 -7.20 -4.71 -0.22
C ALA A 96 -8.02 -5.90 0.28
N PHE A 97 -9.24 -5.66 0.74
CA PHE A 97 -10.10 -6.73 1.22
C PHE A 97 -10.41 -7.73 0.11
N GLN A 98 -10.73 -7.24 -1.09
CA GLN A 98 -11.04 -8.10 -2.23
C GLN A 98 -9.82 -8.87 -2.74
N SER A 99 -8.62 -8.40 -2.46
CA SER A 99 -7.38 -9.07 -2.86
C SER A 99 -7.15 -10.37 -2.08
N ARG A 100 -7.81 -10.53 -0.94
CA ARG A 100 -7.65 -11.68 -0.04
C ARG A 100 -6.22 -11.88 0.46
N ILE A 101 -5.39 -10.84 0.35
CA ILE A 101 -4.03 -10.90 0.88
C ILE A 101 -4.12 -11.00 2.42
N PRO A 102 -3.40 -11.95 3.04
CA PRO A 102 -3.58 -12.23 4.48
C PRO A 102 -3.29 -11.06 5.40
N GLN A 103 -2.23 -10.32 5.12
CA GLN A 103 -1.85 -9.16 5.92
C GLN A 103 -2.17 -7.88 5.15
N ARG A 104 -3.20 -7.18 5.58
CA ARG A 104 -3.64 -5.93 4.97
C ARG A 104 -3.48 -4.84 6.01
N ILE A 105 -2.50 -3.97 5.81
CA ILE A 105 -2.02 -3.04 6.83
C ILE A 105 -2.29 -1.61 6.38
N GLY A 106 -2.95 -0.83 7.21
CA GLY A 106 -3.25 0.58 6.91
C GLY A 106 -3.81 1.28 8.13
N TYR A 107 -4.16 2.55 7.96
CA TYR A 107 -4.76 3.31 9.05
C TYR A 107 -6.27 3.14 9.08
N ALA A 108 -6.82 3.13 10.29
CA ALA A 108 -8.26 3.04 10.54
C ALA A 108 -8.95 4.33 10.09
N GLY A 109 -10.21 4.21 9.73
CA GLY A 109 -11.07 5.34 9.33
C GLY A 109 -12.34 4.77 8.75
N GLU A 110 -13.40 5.54 8.66
CA GLU A 110 -14.70 5.22 8.05
C GLU A 110 -14.90 3.74 7.63
N PHE A 111 -15.08 2.86 8.61
CA PHE A 111 -15.29 1.41 8.40
C PHE A 111 -14.09 0.66 7.82
N ARG A 112 -12.95 1.32 7.60
CA ARG A 112 -11.78 0.65 7.03
C ARG A 112 -11.24 -0.46 7.94
N SER A 113 -11.36 -0.31 9.24
CA SER A 113 -10.84 -1.29 10.19
C SER A 113 -11.48 -2.67 10.03
N LEU A 114 -12.68 -2.75 9.43
CA LEU A 114 -13.33 -4.02 9.14
C LEU A 114 -12.72 -4.71 7.91
N LEU A 115 -12.05 -3.96 7.05
CA LEU A 115 -11.50 -4.44 5.79
C LEU A 115 -10.00 -4.74 5.88
N LEU A 116 -9.32 -4.18 6.87
CA LEU A 116 -7.88 -4.34 7.07
C LEU A 116 -7.62 -5.37 8.15
N SER A 117 -6.57 -6.17 7.98
CA SER A 117 -6.19 -7.14 9.01
C SER A 117 -5.45 -6.45 10.17
N LYS A 118 -4.74 -5.35 9.88
CA LYS A 118 -4.08 -4.52 10.88
C LYS A 118 -4.40 -3.06 10.59
N ALA A 119 -5.36 -2.50 11.33
CA ALA A 119 -5.74 -1.11 11.19
C ALA A 119 -5.17 -0.31 12.36
N LYS A 120 -4.32 0.67 12.05
CA LYS A 120 -3.73 1.54 13.06
C LYS A 120 -4.47 2.86 13.14
N LYS A 121 -4.58 3.41 14.34
CA LYS A 121 -5.16 4.73 14.54
C LYS A 121 -4.11 5.81 14.22
N HIS A 122 -4.57 6.93 13.67
CA HIS A 122 -3.70 8.08 13.49
C HIS A 122 -3.29 8.63 14.85
N GLU A 123 -1.99 8.85 15.05
CA GLU A 123 -1.47 9.43 16.28
C GLU A 123 -1.54 10.95 16.25
N VAL A 124 -1.38 11.54 15.07
CA VAL A 124 -1.42 12.97 14.84
C VAL A 124 -2.17 13.25 13.56
N LYS A 125 -2.68 14.49 13.42
CA LYS A 125 -3.30 14.89 12.16
C LYS A 125 -2.26 14.91 11.05
N PRO A 126 -2.58 14.34 9.88
CA PRO A 126 -1.64 14.32 8.77
C PRO A 126 -1.21 15.72 8.33
N ARG A 127 0.08 15.93 8.29
CA ARG A 127 0.74 17.10 7.69
C ARG A 127 1.92 16.54 6.92
N SER A 128 2.49 17.30 5.99
CA SER A 128 3.51 16.75 5.10
C SER A 128 4.68 16.10 5.83
N VAL A 129 5.16 16.66 6.93
CA VAL A 129 6.24 16.06 7.73
C VAL A 129 5.73 14.86 8.52
N HIS A 130 4.49 14.90 8.99
CA HIS A 130 3.91 13.84 9.82
C HIS A 130 3.40 12.67 8.99
N ILE A 131 3.06 12.87 7.72
CA ILE A 131 2.57 11.81 6.84
C ILE A 131 3.64 10.72 6.68
N LEU A 132 4.89 11.09 6.43
CA LEU A 132 5.97 10.11 6.33
C LEU A 132 6.10 9.31 7.62
N LYS A 133 6.08 9.98 8.76
CA LYS A 133 6.17 9.32 10.06
C LYS A 133 5.01 8.33 10.24
N GLU A 134 3.79 8.71 9.87
CA GLU A 134 2.65 7.82 9.96
C GLU A 134 2.83 6.59 9.06
N TYR A 135 3.31 6.78 7.83
CA TYR A 135 3.57 5.64 6.95
C TYR A 135 4.60 4.69 7.57
N LEU A 136 5.68 5.23 8.14
CA LEU A 136 6.72 4.41 8.76
C LEU A 136 6.19 3.63 9.97
N ASN A 137 5.20 4.15 10.67
CA ASN A 137 4.59 3.46 11.80
C ASN A 137 3.79 2.21 11.36
N LEU A 138 3.52 2.04 10.07
CA LEU A 138 2.87 0.83 9.57
C LEU A 138 3.82 -0.36 9.50
N LEU A 139 5.12 -0.08 9.56
CA LEU A 139 6.12 -1.14 9.63
C LEU A 139 6.03 -1.88 10.96
#